data_9f95404a29f32a9c95b21367f37b5a9a
#
_entry.id   9f95404a29f32a9c95b21367f37b5a9a
#
_cell.length_a   1.000
_cell.length_b   1.000
_cell.length_c   1.000
_cell.angle_alpha   90.00
_cell.angle_beta   90.00
_cell.angle_gamma   90.00
#
_symmetry.space_group_name_H-M   'P 1'
#
loop_
_entity.id
_entity.type
_entity.pdbx_description
1 polymer ?
#
loop_
_entity_poly.entity_id
_entity_poly.type
_entity_poly.pdbx_seq_one_letter_code
_entity_poly.pdbx_strand_id
1 'polypeptide(L)'
;MRNPNGAAVRSSLEMAEVMREPRDFLIVVDHVEIVRNLKPDIAALAKIDMGISGGAIVTASGDNDVDYVCRFFAPSEGIDEDAATGSIQCTLVPYWAGRTGKQTFRVQQLSSRGARMWCTLVGDRVKIAGGVKLYLQGTINI
;
A
#
# COMPACT_ATOMS: atom_id res chain seq x y z
N MET A 1 -13.20 -20.71 -5.40
CA MET A 1 -13.23 -20.28 -6.83
C MET A 1 -11.95 -19.52 -7.13
N ARG A 2 -11.17 -19.96 -8.12
CA ARG A 2 -9.95 -19.24 -8.54
C ARG A 2 -10.36 -18.01 -9.33
N ASN A 3 -10.01 -16.83 -8.86
CA ASN A 3 -10.30 -15.56 -9.51
C ASN A 3 -9.41 -15.41 -10.77
N PRO A 4 -9.95 -15.35 -11.99
CA PRO A 4 -9.15 -15.26 -13.23
C PRO A 4 -8.32 -13.96 -13.34
N ASN A 5 -8.68 -12.91 -12.60
CA ASN A 5 -7.98 -11.62 -12.60
C ASN A 5 -6.69 -11.62 -11.79
N GLY A 6 -6.43 -12.65 -10.98
CA GLY A 6 -5.16 -12.79 -10.25
C GLY A 6 -3.97 -13.22 -11.12
N ALA A 7 -4.22 -13.68 -12.34
CA ALA A 7 -3.17 -14.24 -13.20
C ALA A 7 -2.24 -13.17 -13.80
N ALA A 8 -2.75 -11.99 -14.16
CA ALA A 8 -1.94 -10.93 -14.78
C ALA A 8 -0.91 -10.31 -13.82
N VAL A 9 -1.20 -10.33 -12.52
CA VAL A 9 -0.26 -9.85 -11.49
C VAL A 9 0.73 -10.94 -11.08
N ARG A 10 0.36 -12.23 -11.25
CA ARG A 10 1.19 -13.38 -10.86
C ARG A 10 2.36 -13.69 -11.80
N SER A 11 2.36 -13.21 -13.03
CA SER A 11 3.36 -13.59 -14.02
C SER A 11 4.77 -13.04 -13.76
N SER A 12 4.92 -12.11 -12.82
CA SER A 12 6.21 -11.51 -12.45
C SER A 12 6.59 -11.66 -10.98
N LEU A 13 5.75 -12.30 -10.16
CA LEU A 13 5.97 -12.47 -8.73
C LEU A 13 5.96 -13.96 -8.39
N GLU A 14 7.11 -14.57 -8.27
CA GLU A 14 7.28 -15.87 -7.62
C GLU A 14 6.88 -15.70 -6.14
N MET A 15 5.91 -16.51 -5.65
CA MET A 15 5.45 -16.55 -4.26
C MET A 15 4.75 -15.25 -3.76
N ALA A 16 3.60 -14.91 -4.32
CA ALA A 16 2.76 -13.84 -3.80
C ALA A 16 1.44 -14.38 -3.24
N GLU A 17 1.07 -13.93 -2.06
CA GLU A 17 -0.28 -14.05 -1.53
C GLU A 17 -1.12 -12.89 -2.08
N VAL A 18 -2.24 -13.18 -2.73
CA VAL A 18 -3.12 -12.16 -3.31
C VAL A 18 -4.50 -12.28 -2.68
N MET A 19 -4.92 -11.20 -2.03
CA MET A 19 -6.22 -11.08 -1.38
C MET A 19 -7.02 -9.94 -2.00
N ARG A 20 -8.33 -10.10 -2.08
CA ARG A 20 -9.24 -9.00 -2.39
C ARG A 20 -9.80 -8.46 -1.10
N GLU A 21 -9.40 -7.26 -0.78
CA GLU A 21 -9.96 -6.46 0.30
C GLU A 21 -11.22 -5.70 -0.21
N PRO A 22 -12.03 -5.11 0.67
CA PRO A 22 -13.27 -4.44 0.24
C PRO A 22 -13.08 -3.39 -0.85
N ARG A 23 -11.91 -2.73 -0.89
CA ARG A 23 -11.60 -1.69 -1.86
C ARG A 23 -10.44 -2.04 -2.78
N ASP A 24 -9.39 -2.64 -2.25
CA ASP A 24 -8.10 -2.82 -2.94
C ASP A 24 -7.75 -4.30 -3.11
N PHE A 25 -6.84 -4.61 -4.02
CA PHE A 25 -6.14 -5.89 -4.01
C PHE A 25 -4.89 -5.76 -3.13
N LEU A 26 -4.75 -6.65 -2.16
CA LEU A 26 -3.56 -6.76 -1.33
C LEU A 26 -2.67 -7.89 -1.86
N ILE A 27 -1.45 -7.56 -2.22
CA ILE A 27 -0.45 -8.47 -2.75
C ILE A 27 0.73 -8.49 -1.79
N VAL A 28 0.92 -9.61 -1.13
CA VAL A 28 2.00 -9.80 -0.16
C VAL A 28 3.10 -10.62 -0.79
N VAL A 29 4.32 -10.10 -0.76
CA VAL A 29 5.51 -10.75 -1.31
C VAL A 29 6.54 -10.98 -0.21
N ASP A 30 7.49 -11.91 -0.45
CA ASP A 30 8.39 -12.37 0.60
C ASP A 30 9.49 -11.36 0.97
N HIS A 31 9.93 -10.53 0.00
CA HIS A 31 11.12 -9.70 0.19
C HIS A 31 10.90 -8.24 -0.20
N VAL A 32 11.51 -7.33 0.56
CA VAL A 32 11.55 -5.88 0.29
C VAL A 32 12.02 -5.58 -1.12
N GLU A 33 13.03 -6.32 -1.62
CA GLU A 33 13.60 -6.09 -2.93
C GLU A 33 12.62 -6.36 -4.09
N ILE A 34 11.66 -7.28 -3.89
CA ILE A 34 10.59 -7.50 -4.86
C ILE A 34 9.71 -6.25 -4.95
N VAL A 35 9.31 -5.67 -3.81
CA VAL A 35 8.53 -4.43 -3.77
C VAL A 35 9.31 -3.27 -4.40
N ARG A 36 10.59 -3.14 -4.04
CA ARG A 36 11.48 -2.06 -4.52
C ARG A 36 11.66 -2.08 -6.03
N ASN A 37 11.93 -3.26 -6.59
CA ASN A 37 12.28 -3.43 -7.99
C ASN A 37 11.08 -3.72 -8.90
N LEU A 38 9.86 -3.78 -8.34
CA LEU A 38 8.65 -4.07 -9.09
C LEU A 38 8.43 -3.05 -10.21
N LYS A 39 8.22 -3.57 -11.42
CA LYS A 39 7.83 -2.79 -12.61
C LYS A 39 6.50 -3.34 -13.10
N PRO A 40 5.36 -2.83 -12.59
CA PRO A 40 4.06 -3.33 -12.98
C PRO A 40 3.73 -2.96 -14.42
N ASP A 41 3.00 -3.83 -15.10
CA ASP A 41 2.36 -3.48 -16.36
C ASP A 41 1.12 -2.62 -16.05
N ILE A 42 1.31 -1.31 -16.10
CA ILE A 42 0.28 -0.30 -15.80
C ILE A 42 -0.91 -0.44 -16.75
N ALA A 43 -0.65 -0.71 -18.04
CA ALA A 43 -1.71 -0.86 -19.03
C ALA A 43 -2.56 -2.12 -18.78
N ALA A 44 -1.95 -3.19 -18.30
CA ALA A 44 -2.66 -4.40 -17.90
C ALA A 44 -3.43 -4.18 -16.57
N LEU A 45 -2.82 -3.50 -15.59
CA LEU A 45 -3.49 -3.14 -14.34
C LEU A 45 -4.72 -2.26 -14.56
N ALA A 46 -4.66 -1.30 -15.48
CA ALA A 46 -5.77 -0.41 -15.81
C ALA A 46 -7.02 -1.14 -16.35
N LYS A 47 -6.84 -2.36 -16.85
CA LYS A 47 -7.94 -3.20 -17.38
C LYS A 47 -8.59 -4.08 -16.32
N ILE A 48 -8.00 -4.17 -15.13
CA ILE A 48 -8.54 -4.97 -14.04
C ILE A 48 -9.63 -4.16 -13.35
N ASP A 49 -10.81 -4.77 -13.18
CA ASP A 49 -11.86 -4.16 -12.37
C ASP A 49 -11.43 -4.19 -10.90
N MET A 50 -10.97 -3.05 -10.43
CA MET A 50 -10.54 -2.82 -9.04
C MET A 50 -11.73 -2.37 -8.16
N GLY A 51 -12.93 -2.24 -8.72
CA GLY A 51 -14.08 -1.64 -8.04
C GLY A 51 -13.99 -0.11 -8.01
N ILE A 52 -14.86 0.52 -7.22
CA ILE A 52 -14.90 1.98 -7.09
C ILE A 52 -13.70 2.44 -6.26
N SER A 53 -12.85 3.27 -6.84
CA SER A 53 -11.67 3.88 -6.20
C SER A 53 -10.68 2.87 -5.61
N GLY A 54 -10.57 1.70 -6.22
CA GLY A 54 -9.66 0.64 -5.80
C GLY A 54 -8.31 0.67 -6.52
N GLY A 55 -7.34 -0.04 -5.95
CA GLY A 55 -6.02 -0.21 -6.53
C GLY A 55 -5.32 -1.49 -6.09
N ALA A 56 -4.05 -1.61 -6.47
CA ALA A 56 -3.20 -2.72 -6.08
C ALA A 56 -2.18 -2.25 -5.03
N ILE A 57 -2.26 -2.81 -3.84
CA ILE A 57 -1.30 -2.65 -2.76
C ILE A 57 -0.30 -3.79 -2.86
N VAL A 58 0.99 -3.48 -2.99
CA VAL A 58 2.06 -4.47 -2.89
C VAL A 58 2.85 -4.22 -1.63
N THR A 59 3.05 -5.25 -0.80
CA THR A 59 3.71 -5.11 0.49
C THR A 59 4.62 -6.30 0.80
N ALA A 60 5.64 -6.04 1.61
CA ALA A 60 6.51 -7.04 2.21
C ALA A 60 6.88 -6.65 3.64
N SER A 61 7.33 -7.61 4.44
CA SER A 61 8.00 -7.30 5.71
C SER A 61 9.18 -6.38 5.46
N GLY A 62 9.34 -5.39 6.31
CA GLY A 62 10.47 -4.46 6.24
C GLY A 62 11.77 -5.06 6.77
N ASP A 63 12.82 -4.26 6.69
CA ASP A 63 14.14 -4.53 7.24
C ASP A 63 14.60 -3.38 8.13
N ASN A 64 15.64 -3.63 8.92
CA ASN A 64 16.24 -2.65 9.84
C ASN A 64 15.21 -2.03 10.80
N ASP A 65 14.92 -0.73 10.65
CA ASP A 65 14.01 0.02 11.50
C ASP A 65 12.61 0.21 10.90
N VAL A 66 12.32 -0.46 9.78
CA VAL A 66 11.03 -0.45 9.07
C VAL A 66 10.30 -1.77 9.31
N ASP A 67 9.06 -1.70 9.77
CA ASP A 67 8.26 -2.91 10.05
C ASP A 67 7.70 -3.55 8.78
N TYR A 68 7.23 -2.74 7.85
CA TYR A 68 6.85 -3.19 6.51
C TYR A 68 7.02 -2.08 5.46
N VAL A 69 7.15 -2.51 4.22
CA VAL A 69 7.19 -1.63 3.04
C VAL A 69 5.96 -1.83 2.19
N CYS A 70 5.60 -0.81 1.41
CA CYS A 70 4.50 -0.90 0.46
C CYS A 70 4.70 -0.03 -0.77
N ARG A 71 3.93 -0.34 -1.83
CA ARG A 71 3.67 0.52 -2.99
C ARG A 71 2.19 0.42 -3.35
N PHE A 72 1.64 1.46 -3.99
CA PHE A 72 0.25 1.52 -4.36
C PHE A 72 0.07 2.00 -5.80
N PHE A 73 -0.70 1.25 -6.57
CA PHE A 73 -0.96 1.48 -7.98
C PHE A 73 -2.47 1.56 -8.22
N ALA A 74 -2.94 2.66 -8.80
CA ALA A 74 -4.36 2.88 -9.09
C ALA A 74 -4.57 3.50 -10.49
N PRO A 75 -4.12 2.83 -11.57
CA PRO A 75 -4.19 3.39 -12.92
C PRO A 75 -5.62 3.61 -13.42
N SER A 76 -6.60 2.85 -12.94
CA SER A 76 -8.01 3.08 -13.23
C SER A 76 -8.53 4.42 -12.68
N GLU A 77 -7.87 4.97 -11.65
CA GLU A 77 -8.17 6.28 -11.08
C GLU A 77 -7.31 7.40 -11.69
N GLY A 78 -6.54 7.11 -12.74
CA GLY A 78 -5.63 8.07 -13.37
C GLY A 78 -4.30 8.28 -12.63
N ILE A 79 -3.98 7.40 -11.68
CA ILE A 79 -2.74 7.47 -10.88
C ILE A 79 -1.98 6.16 -11.07
N ASP A 80 -0.96 6.18 -11.92
CA ASP A 80 -0.14 4.99 -12.19
C ASP A 80 0.46 4.44 -10.90
N GLU A 81 1.09 5.30 -10.09
CA GLU A 81 1.59 5.00 -8.76
C GLU A 81 1.41 6.20 -7.83
N ASP A 82 0.79 6.00 -6.68
CA ASP A 82 0.67 7.05 -5.66
C ASP A 82 1.95 7.12 -4.79
N ALA A 83 2.42 8.34 -4.61
CA ALA A 83 3.66 8.61 -3.90
C ALA A 83 3.60 8.35 -2.39
N ALA A 84 2.46 8.62 -1.75
CA ALA A 84 2.26 8.43 -0.31
C ALA A 84 0.78 8.26 0.01
N THR A 85 0.38 7.04 0.30
CA THR A 85 -1.02 6.67 0.44
C THR A 85 -1.38 6.36 1.89
N GLY A 86 -2.11 7.27 2.51
CA GLY A 86 -2.60 7.07 3.88
C GLY A 86 -3.71 6.02 3.96
N SER A 87 -4.65 6.04 3.03
CA SER A 87 -5.85 5.18 3.07
C SER A 87 -5.54 3.69 3.05
N ILE A 88 -4.52 3.23 2.33
CA ILE A 88 -4.13 1.81 2.29
C ILE A 88 -3.61 1.30 3.65
N GLN A 89 -3.24 2.21 4.55
CA GLN A 89 -2.79 1.81 5.89
C GLN A 89 -3.95 1.23 6.71
N CYS A 90 -5.21 1.54 6.36
CA CYS A 90 -6.38 0.92 6.97
C CYS A 90 -6.50 -0.58 6.63
N THR A 91 -5.91 -1.02 5.53
CA THR A 91 -5.78 -2.44 5.15
C THR A 91 -4.47 -3.05 5.70
N LEU A 92 -3.35 -2.36 5.52
CA LEU A 92 -2.02 -2.89 5.84
C LEU A 92 -1.78 -3.04 7.35
N VAL A 93 -2.21 -2.07 8.17
CA VAL A 93 -1.96 -2.12 9.61
C VAL A 93 -2.67 -3.29 10.28
N PRO A 94 -3.98 -3.55 10.05
CA PRO A 94 -4.62 -4.74 10.58
C PRO A 94 -3.99 -6.04 10.07
N TYR A 95 -3.63 -6.10 8.79
CA TYR A 95 -2.96 -7.27 8.20
C TYR A 95 -1.64 -7.58 8.92
N TRP A 96 -0.75 -6.60 9.03
CA TRP A 96 0.54 -6.80 9.68
C TRP A 96 0.43 -6.97 11.20
N ALA A 97 -0.57 -6.36 11.85
CA ALA A 97 -0.86 -6.58 13.27
C ALA A 97 -1.24 -8.04 13.54
N GLY A 98 -2.12 -8.61 12.73
CA GLY A 98 -2.49 -10.03 12.82
C GLY A 98 -1.31 -10.96 12.62
N ARG A 99 -0.37 -10.58 11.74
CA ARG A 99 0.79 -11.41 11.37
C ARG A 99 1.95 -11.32 12.36
N THR A 100 2.14 -10.17 12.99
CA THR A 100 3.31 -9.90 13.85
C THR A 100 2.97 -9.76 15.33
N GLY A 101 1.71 -9.55 15.68
CA GLY A 101 1.27 -9.22 17.04
C GLY A 101 1.57 -7.77 17.45
N LYS A 102 2.19 -6.95 16.60
CA LYS A 102 2.48 -5.54 16.87
C LYS A 102 1.25 -4.68 16.71
N GLN A 103 1.20 -3.55 17.40
CA GLN A 103 0.15 -2.53 17.27
C GLN A 103 0.67 -1.23 16.63
N THR A 104 1.97 -1.01 16.66
CA THR A 104 2.62 0.20 16.14
C THR A 104 3.67 -0.17 15.11
N PHE A 105 3.69 0.56 13.99
CA PHE A 105 4.49 0.25 12.83
C PHE A 105 5.21 1.48 12.29
N ARG A 106 6.46 1.31 11.92
CA ARG A 106 7.21 2.21 11.06
C ARG A 106 7.09 1.69 9.63
N VAL A 107 6.51 2.51 8.78
CA VAL A 107 6.14 2.15 7.41
C VAL A 107 6.93 2.96 6.42
N GLN A 108 7.38 2.32 5.36
CA GLN A 108 7.98 3.00 4.22
C GLN A 108 7.23 2.66 2.93
N GLN A 109 6.71 3.69 2.26
CA GLN A 109 6.19 3.55 0.89
C GLN A 109 7.33 3.79 -0.10
N LEU A 110 7.60 2.78 -0.93
CA LEU A 110 8.76 2.73 -1.83
C LEU A 110 8.45 3.27 -3.23
N SER A 111 7.64 4.32 -3.33
CA SER A 111 7.44 5.06 -4.56
C SER A 111 8.72 5.83 -4.96
N SER A 112 8.75 6.40 -6.16
CA SER A 112 9.90 7.21 -6.63
C SER A 112 10.23 8.38 -5.70
N ARG A 113 9.20 9.04 -5.11
CA ARG A 113 9.37 10.09 -4.11
C ARG A 113 9.71 9.52 -2.73
N GLY A 114 9.13 8.39 -2.39
CA GLY A 114 9.20 7.79 -1.08
C GLY A 114 8.35 8.51 -0.03
N ALA A 115 7.91 7.74 1.00
CA ALA A 115 7.25 8.29 2.17
C ALA A 115 7.56 7.43 3.40
N ARG A 116 7.64 8.08 4.57
CA ARG A 116 7.71 7.41 5.87
C ARG A 116 6.49 7.76 6.69
N MET A 117 5.91 6.76 7.32
CA MET A 117 4.71 6.89 8.15
C MET A 117 4.90 6.11 9.45
N TRP A 118 4.22 6.56 10.50
CA TRP A 118 4.08 5.86 11.77
C TRP A 118 2.61 5.56 11.94
N CYS A 119 2.29 4.28 11.99
CA CYS A 119 0.91 3.82 12.04
C CYS A 119 0.66 3.04 13.33
N THR A 120 -0.50 3.26 13.95
CA THR A 120 -0.89 2.56 15.18
C THR A 120 -2.31 2.04 15.06
N LEU A 121 -2.51 0.76 15.34
CA LEU A 121 -3.83 0.16 15.48
C LEU A 121 -4.39 0.48 16.86
N VAL A 122 -5.58 1.10 16.91
CA VAL A 122 -6.27 1.47 18.15
C VAL A 122 -7.72 1.02 18.04
N GLY A 123 -8.03 -0.15 18.61
CA GLY A 123 -9.35 -0.77 18.45
C GLY A 123 -9.65 -1.03 16.97
N ASP A 124 -10.72 -0.43 16.47
CA ASP A 124 -11.18 -0.50 15.08
C ASP A 124 -10.60 0.63 14.18
N ARG A 125 -9.66 1.42 14.69
CA ARG A 125 -9.09 2.58 14.01
C ARG A 125 -7.60 2.43 13.77
N VAL A 126 -7.14 3.05 12.68
CA VAL A 126 -5.72 3.22 12.37
C VAL A 126 -5.37 4.70 12.49
N LYS A 127 -4.44 5.01 13.39
CA LYS A 127 -3.82 6.33 13.47
C LYS A 127 -2.61 6.36 12.55
N ILE A 128 -2.51 7.39 11.70
CA ILE A 128 -1.44 7.55 10.73
C ILE A 128 -0.77 8.90 10.99
N ALA A 129 0.54 8.87 11.16
CA ALA A 129 1.36 10.07 11.36
C ALA A 129 2.47 10.14 10.30
N GLY A 130 2.84 11.36 9.92
CA GLY A 130 3.94 11.65 8.99
C GLY A 130 4.68 12.92 9.40
N GLY A 131 5.85 13.13 8.83
CA GLY A 131 6.60 14.37 9.00
C GLY A 131 5.94 15.51 8.22
N VAL A 132 5.82 16.68 8.86
CA VAL A 132 5.27 17.89 8.24
C VAL A 132 6.19 19.08 8.47
N LYS A 133 6.18 20.01 7.52
CA LYS A 133 6.74 21.36 7.70
C LYS A 133 5.65 22.38 7.49
N LEU A 134 5.50 23.30 8.44
CA LEU A 134 4.63 24.45 8.25
C LEU A 134 5.28 25.36 7.20
N TYR A 135 4.59 25.56 6.08
CA TYR A 135 5.04 26.42 4.99
C TYR A 135 4.33 27.76 5.00
N LEU A 136 3.02 27.76 5.25
CA LEU A 136 2.19 28.95 5.25
C LEU A 136 1.11 28.84 6.32
N GLN A 137 0.87 29.94 7.02
CA GLN A 137 -0.29 30.13 7.90
C GLN A 137 -1.00 31.42 7.50
N GLY A 138 -2.32 31.38 7.37
CA GLY A 138 -3.12 32.53 6.99
C GLY A 138 -4.53 32.45 7.55
N THR A 139 -5.26 33.57 7.42
CA THR A 139 -6.67 33.70 7.81
C THR A 139 -7.51 33.93 6.57
N ILE A 140 -8.64 33.24 6.47
CA ILE A 140 -9.64 33.45 5.42
C ILE A 140 -10.85 34.10 6.09
N ASN A 141 -11.27 35.25 5.56
CA ASN A 141 -12.51 35.89 5.97
C ASN A 141 -13.63 35.45 5.01
N ILE A 142 -14.66 34.84 5.55
CA ILE A 142 -15.87 34.36 4.84
C ILE A 142 -17.09 35.13 5.35
#